data_42d3bad2f46e33ee095f9473818d09eb
#
_entry.id   42d3bad2f46e33ee095f9473818d09eb
#
_cell.length_a   1.000
_cell.length_b   1.000
_cell.length_c   1.000
_cell.angle_alpha   90.00
_cell.angle_beta   90.00
_cell.angle_gamma   90.00
#
_symmetry.space_group_name_H-M   'P 1'
#
loop_
_entity.id
_entity.type
_entity.pdbx_description
1 polymer ?
#
loop_
_entity_poly.entity_id
_entity_poly.type
_entity_poly.pdbx_seq_one_letter_code
_entity_poly.pdbx_strand_id
1 'polypeptide(L)'
;NKMLDGEISPMVVAGLAAQLRAVSRSLAVTIVLLAGLVLVGRLADRALPAFVEAVTFSTTSAWLLLLSSLALRLEDAQGGSLRKYSRLCAIGTLVGAVVGMGALAGNSLAAVAHSGLGLNNGSFMSPQAGGAFFLLGLSLLLLDWETRSGVRPAQYAALVAAGIGLVTVLGYLNSVPSLYQADAFHPISIHESIALLLLAAAVLTARPEQGILRVVISDTAGGFLARSAPAVVVAVPMTAG
;
A
#
# COMPACT_ATOMS: atom_id res chain seq x y z
N ASN A 1 2.49 -14.94 -45.55
CA ASN A 1 2.08 -13.81 -44.72
C ASN A 1 1.69 -14.26 -43.29
N LYS A 2 2.62 -14.92 -42.59
CA LYS A 2 2.39 -15.49 -41.23
C LYS A 2 3.45 -15.03 -40.22
N MET A 3 4.03 -13.84 -40.44
CA MET A 3 5.17 -13.35 -39.62
C MET A 3 4.88 -12.05 -38.87
N LEU A 4 3.64 -11.68 -38.60
CA LEU A 4 3.32 -10.43 -37.87
C LEU A 4 2.37 -10.60 -36.67
N ASP A 5 1.98 -11.84 -36.33
CA ASP A 5 1.27 -12.06 -35.06
C ASP A 5 2.32 -12.34 -33.99
N GLY A 6 2.84 -11.25 -33.36
CA GLY A 6 3.69 -11.31 -32.19
C GLY A 6 2.90 -11.75 -30.94
N GLU A 7 2.23 -12.90 -31.02
CA GLU A 7 1.65 -13.52 -29.82
C GLU A 7 2.81 -13.94 -28.90
N ILE A 8 2.96 -13.21 -27.78
CA ILE A 8 3.86 -13.65 -26.72
C ILE A 8 3.51 -15.10 -26.38
N SER A 9 4.51 -15.99 -26.46
CA SER A 9 4.34 -17.38 -26.08
C SER A 9 3.65 -17.47 -24.71
N PRO A 10 2.59 -18.28 -24.54
CA PRO A 10 1.88 -18.42 -23.28
C PRO A 10 2.82 -18.81 -22.12
N MET A 11 3.95 -19.44 -22.43
CA MET A 11 5.00 -19.79 -21.49
C MET A 11 5.73 -18.53 -20.94
N VAL A 12 5.95 -17.51 -21.74
CA VAL A 12 6.56 -16.24 -21.31
C VAL A 12 5.61 -15.45 -20.40
N VAL A 13 4.32 -15.41 -20.74
CA VAL A 13 3.30 -14.77 -19.92
C VAL A 13 3.18 -15.44 -18.55
N ALA A 14 3.16 -16.78 -18.52
CA ALA A 14 3.12 -17.56 -17.27
C ALA A 14 4.39 -17.32 -16.43
N GLY A 15 5.56 -17.25 -17.05
CA GLY A 15 6.83 -16.96 -16.37
C GLY A 15 6.82 -15.57 -15.73
N LEU A 16 6.39 -14.56 -16.47
CA LEU A 16 6.29 -13.19 -15.96
C LEU A 16 5.26 -13.06 -14.82
N ALA A 17 4.12 -13.73 -14.94
CA ALA A 17 3.11 -13.74 -13.87
C ALA A 17 3.66 -14.40 -12.59
N ALA A 18 4.46 -15.48 -12.72
CA ALA A 18 5.11 -16.11 -11.57
C ALA A 18 6.13 -15.17 -10.91
N GLN A 19 6.92 -14.44 -11.69
CA GLN A 19 7.87 -13.45 -11.18
C GLN A 19 7.14 -12.31 -10.44
N LEU A 20 6.07 -11.75 -10.99
CA LEU A 20 5.31 -10.69 -10.35
C LEU A 20 4.67 -11.14 -9.03
N ARG A 21 4.16 -12.37 -8.96
CA ARG A 21 3.69 -12.97 -7.69
C ARG A 21 4.83 -13.15 -6.69
N ALA A 22 6.03 -13.53 -7.13
CA ALA A 22 7.19 -13.60 -6.25
C ALA A 22 7.57 -12.22 -5.72
N VAL A 23 7.53 -11.17 -6.55
CA VAL A 23 7.72 -9.76 -6.14
C VAL A 23 6.69 -9.36 -5.10
N SER A 24 5.39 -9.61 -5.33
CA SER A 24 4.33 -9.34 -4.35
C SER A 24 4.64 -9.96 -2.99
N ARG A 25 5.05 -11.24 -2.99
CA ARG A 25 5.40 -11.98 -1.76
C ARG A 25 6.60 -11.39 -1.06
N SER A 26 7.66 -11.07 -1.78
CA SER A 26 8.87 -10.47 -1.19
C SER A 26 8.58 -9.09 -0.61
N LEU A 27 7.84 -8.24 -1.32
CA LEU A 27 7.40 -6.94 -0.81
C LEU A 27 6.57 -7.08 0.47
N ALA A 28 5.59 -7.98 0.49
CA ALA A 28 4.76 -8.21 1.67
C ALA A 28 5.61 -8.68 2.88
N VAL A 29 6.58 -9.58 2.69
CA VAL A 29 7.51 -10.00 3.75
C VAL A 29 8.36 -8.83 4.24
N THR A 30 8.91 -8.04 3.32
CA THR A 30 9.73 -6.86 3.68
C THR A 30 8.92 -5.88 4.52
N ILE A 31 7.66 -5.63 4.17
CA ILE A 31 6.78 -4.73 4.93
C ILE A 31 6.43 -5.32 6.30
N VAL A 32 6.17 -6.63 6.40
CA VAL A 32 5.95 -7.30 7.70
C VAL A 32 7.16 -7.11 8.61
N LEU A 33 8.36 -7.35 8.08
CA LEU A 33 9.61 -7.21 8.84
C LEU A 33 9.84 -5.76 9.26
N LEU A 34 9.62 -4.80 8.35
CA LEU A 34 9.75 -3.38 8.64
C LEU A 34 8.75 -2.93 9.72
N ALA A 35 7.47 -3.25 9.56
CA ALA A 35 6.43 -2.90 10.52
C ALA A 35 6.67 -3.57 11.87
N GLY A 36 7.05 -4.85 11.87
CA GLY A 36 7.41 -5.59 13.07
C GLY A 36 8.61 -4.97 13.80
N LEU A 37 9.66 -4.59 13.07
CA LEU A 37 10.83 -3.95 13.62
C LEU A 37 10.49 -2.61 14.29
N VAL A 38 9.63 -1.79 13.64
CA VAL A 38 9.14 -0.53 14.19
C VAL A 38 8.35 -0.77 15.49
N LEU A 39 7.43 -1.75 15.48
CA LEU A 39 6.63 -2.06 16.66
C LEU A 39 7.50 -2.58 17.82
N VAL A 40 8.44 -3.47 17.54
CA VAL A 40 9.41 -3.96 18.55
C VAL A 40 10.27 -2.81 19.08
N GLY A 41 10.76 -1.93 18.19
CA GLY A 41 11.51 -0.74 18.59
C GLY A 41 10.71 0.18 19.52
N ARG A 42 9.42 0.38 19.24
CA ARG A 42 8.51 1.16 20.10
C ARG A 42 8.25 0.51 21.46
N LEU A 43 8.16 -0.82 21.51
CA LEU A 43 8.04 -1.56 22.77
C LEU A 43 9.34 -1.55 23.57
N ALA A 44 10.48 -1.53 22.87
CA ALA A 44 11.82 -1.49 23.44
C ALA A 44 12.40 -0.06 23.54
N ASP A 45 11.56 0.95 23.67
CA ASP A 45 11.87 2.39 23.59
C ASP A 45 13.11 2.82 24.46
N ARG A 46 13.38 2.09 25.55
CA ARG A 46 14.56 2.28 26.40
C ARG A 46 15.87 1.73 25.81
N ALA A 47 15.79 0.81 24.84
CA ALA A 47 16.96 0.10 24.31
C ALA A 47 17.48 0.65 22.98
N LEU A 48 16.62 1.28 22.17
CA LEU A 48 16.94 1.71 20.80
C LEU A 48 16.35 3.10 20.45
N PRO A 49 16.55 4.14 21.27
CA PRO A 49 15.92 5.45 21.04
C PRO A 49 16.30 6.06 19.69
N ALA A 50 17.57 5.98 19.30
CA ALA A 50 18.06 6.56 18.04
C ALA A 50 17.43 5.90 16.77
N PHE A 51 17.10 4.61 16.82
CA PHE A 51 16.43 3.91 15.72
C PHE A 51 14.96 4.32 15.61
N VAL A 52 14.28 4.44 16.75
CA VAL A 52 12.87 4.85 16.82
C VAL A 52 12.68 6.28 16.34
N GLU A 53 13.65 7.18 16.65
CA GLU A 53 13.65 8.55 16.15
C GLU A 53 13.93 8.64 14.64
N ALA A 54 14.80 7.76 14.11
CA ALA A 54 15.13 7.73 12.68
C ALA A 54 13.96 7.24 11.81
N VAL A 55 13.13 6.31 12.34
CA VAL A 55 11.98 5.75 11.61
C VAL A 55 10.68 6.35 12.13
N THR A 56 10.30 7.48 11.56
CA THR A 56 9.14 8.29 11.98
C THR A 56 7.79 7.71 11.53
N PHE A 57 7.54 6.43 11.76
CA PHE A 57 6.19 5.86 11.58
C PHE A 57 5.31 6.16 12.79
N SER A 58 4.04 6.48 12.56
CA SER A 58 3.07 6.43 13.64
C SER A 58 2.86 4.96 14.07
N THR A 59 2.62 4.73 15.36
CA THR A 59 2.37 3.37 15.86
C THR A 59 1.13 2.75 15.19
N THR A 60 0.11 3.58 14.95
CA THR A 60 -1.10 3.17 14.22
C THR A 60 -0.77 2.71 12.81
N SER A 61 0.02 3.50 12.06
CA SER A 61 0.43 3.13 10.70
C SER A 61 1.25 1.83 10.65
N ALA A 62 2.13 1.61 11.66
CA ALA A 62 2.88 0.37 11.76
C ALA A 62 1.96 -0.86 11.94
N TRP A 63 0.93 -0.77 12.80
CA TRP A 63 -0.07 -1.81 12.94
C TRP A 63 -0.87 -2.05 11.65
N LEU A 64 -1.28 -0.98 10.97
CA LEU A 64 -2.03 -1.10 9.71
C LEU A 64 -1.18 -1.69 8.59
N LEU A 65 0.11 -1.32 8.49
CA LEU A 65 1.06 -1.94 7.57
C LEU A 65 1.22 -3.44 7.84
N LEU A 66 1.35 -3.82 9.11
CA LEU A 66 1.48 -5.22 9.51
C LEU A 66 0.22 -6.01 9.16
N LEU A 67 -0.96 -5.51 9.50
CA LEU A 67 -2.24 -6.17 9.19
C LEU A 67 -2.45 -6.30 7.68
N SER A 68 -2.19 -5.23 6.91
CA SER A 68 -2.38 -5.25 5.46
C SER A 68 -1.42 -6.21 4.75
N SER A 69 -0.15 -6.21 5.15
CA SER A 69 0.84 -7.11 4.57
C SER A 69 0.60 -8.57 4.97
N LEU A 70 0.13 -8.81 6.19
CA LEU A 70 -0.28 -10.13 6.64
C LEU A 70 -1.53 -10.61 5.90
N ALA A 71 -2.53 -9.75 5.68
CA ALA A 71 -3.70 -10.05 4.87
C ALA A 71 -3.29 -10.55 3.47
N LEU A 72 -2.39 -9.80 2.81
CA LEU A 72 -1.89 -10.14 1.49
C LEU A 72 -1.16 -11.51 1.48
N ARG A 73 -0.35 -11.79 2.51
CA ARG A 73 0.36 -13.07 2.66
C ARG A 73 -0.58 -14.25 2.88
N LEU A 74 -1.61 -14.07 3.70
CA LEU A 74 -2.59 -15.10 3.98
C LEU A 74 -3.51 -15.38 2.79
N GLU A 75 -3.73 -14.41 1.92
CA GLU A 75 -4.52 -14.58 0.69
C GLU A 75 -3.81 -15.50 -0.31
N ASP A 76 -2.48 -15.46 -0.36
CA ASP A 76 -1.67 -16.34 -1.21
C ASP A 76 -1.60 -17.79 -0.72
N ALA A 77 -1.91 -18.02 0.57
CA ALA A 77 -1.86 -19.34 1.16
C ALA A 77 -3.10 -20.17 0.75
N GLN A 78 -2.89 -21.37 0.19
CA GLN A 78 -3.92 -22.25 -0.38
C GLN A 78 -4.80 -22.95 0.69
N GLY A 79 -5.26 -22.26 1.73
CA GLY A 79 -6.09 -22.83 2.78
C GLY A 79 -7.38 -22.02 2.99
N GLY A 80 -8.53 -22.69 2.95
CA GLY A 80 -9.82 -22.03 3.15
C GLY A 80 -9.97 -21.32 4.51
N SER A 81 -9.31 -21.79 5.55
CA SER A 81 -9.24 -21.15 6.86
C SER A 81 -8.33 -19.90 6.82
N LEU A 82 -7.21 -19.94 6.12
CA LEU A 82 -6.27 -18.83 6.00
C LEU A 82 -6.90 -17.63 5.27
N ARG A 83 -7.75 -17.87 4.29
CA ARG A 83 -8.53 -16.83 3.60
C ARG A 83 -9.49 -16.09 4.54
N LYS A 84 -10.06 -16.74 5.55
CA LYS A 84 -10.87 -16.06 6.58
C LYS A 84 -10.01 -15.12 7.41
N TYR A 85 -8.82 -15.53 7.82
CA TYR A 85 -7.88 -14.67 8.54
C TYR A 85 -7.38 -13.52 7.69
N SER A 86 -7.12 -13.71 6.39
CA SER A 86 -6.81 -12.63 5.45
C SER A 86 -7.89 -11.55 5.47
N ARG A 87 -9.16 -11.94 5.31
CA ARG A 87 -10.28 -11.00 5.35
C ARG A 87 -10.43 -10.30 6.70
N LEU A 88 -10.20 -11.00 7.82
CA LEU A 88 -10.20 -10.38 9.13
C LEU A 88 -9.10 -9.32 9.27
N CYS A 89 -7.89 -9.60 8.78
CA CYS A 89 -6.80 -8.62 8.76
C CYS A 89 -7.15 -7.41 7.87
N ALA A 90 -7.75 -7.63 6.70
CA ALA A 90 -8.18 -6.55 5.81
C ALA A 90 -9.29 -5.68 6.44
N ILE A 91 -10.27 -6.29 7.12
CA ILE A 91 -11.28 -5.58 7.89
C ILE A 91 -10.62 -4.81 9.04
N GLY A 92 -9.67 -5.42 9.75
CA GLY A 92 -8.88 -4.75 10.80
C GLY A 92 -8.17 -3.52 10.27
N THR A 93 -7.59 -3.58 9.07
CA THR A 93 -6.97 -2.42 8.41
C THR A 93 -8.00 -1.31 8.13
N LEU A 94 -9.15 -1.66 7.58
CA LEU A 94 -10.24 -0.70 7.32
C LEU A 94 -10.73 -0.03 8.60
N VAL A 95 -11.05 -0.82 9.60
CA VAL A 95 -11.56 -0.31 10.90
C VAL A 95 -10.50 0.56 11.56
N GLY A 96 -9.24 0.11 11.58
CA GLY A 96 -8.13 0.88 12.14
C GLY A 96 -7.88 2.20 11.42
N ALA A 97 -8.02 2.23 10.08
CA ALA A 97 -7.94 3.46 9.30
C ALA A 97 -9.08 4.44 9.64
N VAL A 98 -10.32 3.96 9.74
CA VAL A 98 -11.48 4.77 10.11
C VAL A 98 -11.36 5.29 11.55
N VAL A 99 -10.94 4.43 12.49
CA VAL A 99 -10.71 4.84 13.90
C VAL A 99 -9.60 5.89 13.99
N GLY A 100 -8.49 5.69 13.27
CA GLY A 100 -7.39 6.67 13.23
C GLY A 100 -7.82 8.02 12.67
N MET A 101 -8.59 8.05 11.58
CA MET A 101 -9.16 9.28 11.02
C MET A 101 -10.20 9.90 11.95
N GLY A 102 -11.04 9.10 12.59
CA GLY A 102 -12.06 9.56 13.53
C GLY A 102 -11.45 10.20 14.79
N ALA A 103 -10.32 9.67 15.27
CA ALA A 103 -9.60 10.26 16.40
C ALA A 103 -9.05 11.66 16.06
N LEU A 104 -8.60 11.88 14.82
CA LEU A 104 -8.19 13.19 14.32
C LEU A 104 -9.35 14.19 14.26
N ALA A 105 -10.55 13.72 13.94
CA ALA A 105 -11.75 14.56 13.89
C ALA A 105 -12.32 14.91 15.29
N GLY A 106 -11.62 14.53 16.37
CA GLY A 106 -12.09 14.81 17.75
C GLY A 106 -13.25 13.93 18.20
N ASN A 107 -13.50 12.82 17.52
CA ASN A 107 -14.53 11.88 17.92
C ASN A 107 -14.12 11.14 19.21
N SER A 108 -14.86 11.38 20.30
CA SER A 108 -14.56 10.83 21.61
C SER A 108 -14.49 9.30 21.63
N LEU A 109 -15.33 8.63 20.84
CA LEU A 109 -15.36 7.16 20.73
C LEU A 109 -14.07 6.63 20.09
N ALA A 110 -13.57 7.30 19.04
CA ALA A 110 -12.32 6.96 18.39
C ALA A 110 -11.11 7.23 19.29
N ALA A 111 -11.15 8.31 20.08
CA ALA A 111 -10.12 8.61 21.07
C ALA A 111 -10.04 7.56 22.18
N VAL A 112 -11.20 7.06 22.68
CA VAL A 112 -11.27 5.97 23.66
C VAL A 112 -10.73 4.67 23.07
N ALA A 113 -11.11 4.32 21.83
CA ALA A 113 -10.57 3.14 21.16
C ALA A 113 -9.06 3.24 20.98
N HIS A 114 -8.54 4.41 20.64
CA HIS A 114 -7.09 4.68 20.51
C HIS A 114 -6.35 4.52 21.84
N SER A 115 -6.90 5.06 22.93
CA SER A 115 -6.32 4.93 24.28
C SER A 115 -6.38 3.49 24.79
N GLY A 116 -7.46 2.76 24.51
CA GLY A 116 -7.64 1.34 24.86
C GLY A 116 -6.62 0.42 24.18
N LEU A 117 -6.09 0.81 23.01
CA LEU A 117 -5.03 0.10 22.30
C LEU A 117 -3.61 0.54 22.73
N GLY A 118 -3.48 1.38 23.76
CA GLY A 118 -2.19 1.89 24.23
C GLY A 118 -1.54 2.90 23.27
N LEU A 119 -2.33 3.50 22.38
CA LEU A 119 -1.85 4.48 21.41
C LEU A 119 -1.91 5.87 22.04
N ASN A 120 -0.79 6.41 22.45
CA ASN A 120 -0.67 7.73 23.07
C ASN A 120 -0.90 8.86 22.04
N ASN A 121 -1.18 10.08 22.52
CA ASN A 121 -1.51 11.26 21.70
C ASN A 121 -0.49 11.63 20.60
N GLY A 122 0.75 11.13 20.64
CA GLY A 122 1.76 11.28 19.58
C GLY A 122 1.69 10.23 18.48
N SER A 123 0.71 9.32 18.53
CA SER A 123 0.58 8.18 17.62
C SER A 123 -0.46 8.37 16.53
N PHE A 124 -1.01 9.58 16.40
CA PHE A 124 -2.02 9.86 15.37
C PHE A 124 -1.43 9.79 13.97
N MET A 125 -2.13 9.09 13.12
CA MET A 125 -1.86 8.96 11.71
C MET A 125 -2.36 10.21 10.96
N SER A 126 -1.64 10.64 9.89
CA SER A 126 -2.14 11.73 9.05
C SER A 126 -3.43 11.33 8.32
N PRO A 127 -4.32 12.28 7.97
CA PRO A 127 -5.55 11.99 7.22
C PRO A 127 -5.25 11.35 5.86
N GLN A 128 -4.16 11.76 5.22
CA GLN A 128 -3.71 11.21 3.94
C GLN A 128 -3.30 9.74 4.08
N ALA A 129 -2.54 9.40 5.13
CA ALA A 129 -2.19 8.02 5.44
C ALA A 129 -3.44 7.20 5.77
N GLY A 130 -4.38 7.74 6.55
CA GLY A 130 -5.65 7.11 6.85
C GLY A 130 -6.46 6.78 5.61
N GLY A 131 -6.59 7.74 4.71
CA GLY A 131 -7.24 7.53 3.41
C GLY A 131 -6.56 6.45 2.57
N ALA A 132 -5.23 6.46 2.51
CA ALA A 132 -4.46 5.44 1.78
C ALA A 132 -4.63 4.04 2.40
N PHE A 133 -4.58 3.90 3.73
CA PHE A 133 -4.83 2.62 4.39
C PHE A 133 -6.27 2.13 4.23
N PHE A 134 -7.25 3.04 4.25
CA PHE A 134 -8.64 2.71 3.96
C PHE A 134 -8.78 2.11 2.55
N LEU A 135 -8.19 2.76 1.54
CA LEU A 135 -8.20 2.29 0.17
C LEU A 135 -7.46 0.95 0.01
N LEU A 136 -6.33 0.76 0.69
CA LEU A 136 -5.59 -0.50 0.68
C LEU A 136 -6.36 -1.62 1.37
N GLY A 137 -6.99 -1.36 2.52
CA GLY A 137 -7.86 -2.33 3.19
C GLY A 137 -9.05 -2.74 2.32
N LEU A 138 -9.68 -1.76 1.66
CA LEU A 138 -10.75 -2.01 0.69
C LEU A 138 -10.24 -2.82 -0.50
N SER A 139 -9.07 -2.49 -1.03
CA SER A 139 -8.43 -3.23 -2.11
C SER A 139 -8.19 -4.70 -1.74
N LEU A 140 -7.69 -4.96 -0.53
CA LEU A 140 -7.47 -6.32 -0.03
C LEU A 140 -8.78 -7.11 0.10
N LEU A 141 -9.86 -6.49 0.57
CA LEU A 141 -11.17 -7.15 0.65
C LEU A 141 -11.76 -7.47 -0.72
N LEU A 142 -11.52 -6.59 -1.69
CA LEU A 142 -12.04 -6.71 -3.05
C LEU A 142 -11.10 -7.44 -4.00
N LEU A 143 -9.99 -8.01 -3.52
CA LEU A 143 -8.92 -8.57 -4.34
C LEU A 143 -9.41 -9.66 -5.31
N ASP A 144 -10.34 -10.50 -4.86
CA ASP A 144 -10.94 -11.56 -5.67
C ASP A 144 -12.23 -11.13 -6.37
N TRP A 145 -12.71 -9.92 -6.13
CA TRP A 145 -13.96 -9.47 -6.72
C TRP A 145 -13.72 -8.87 -8.11
N GLU A 146 -14.44 -9.43 -9.08
CA GLU A 146 -14.44 -8.98 -10.47
C GLU A 146 -15.86 -8.57 -10.86
N THR A 147 -16.00 -7.39 -11.42
CA THR A 147 -17.29 -6.91 -11.94
C THR A 147 -17.65 -7.66 -13.22
N ARG A 148 -18.94 -7.66 -13.59
CA ARG A 148 -19.42 -8.28 -14.85
C ARG A 148 -18.72 -7.74 -16.10
N SER A 149 -18.17 -6.53 -16.03
CA SER A 149 -17.39 -5.88 -17.09
C SER A 149 -15.90 -6.23 -17.08
N GLY A 150 -15.45 -7.17 -16.25
CA GLY A 150 -14.04 -7.54 -16.13
C GLY A 150 -13.17 -6.52 -15.37
N VAL A 151 -13.79 -5.48 -14.80
CA VAL A 151 -13.09 -4.45 -14.01
C VAL A 151 -12.86 -4.95 -12.59
N ARG A 152 -11.67 -4.75 -12.05
CA ARG A 152 -11.30 -5.10 -10.68
C ARG A 152 -11.14 -3.85 -9.82
N PRO A 153 -12.13 -3.52 -8.99
CA PRO A 153 -12.09 -2.30 -8.17
C PRO A 153 -10.92 -2.28 -7.17
N ALA A 154 -10.45 -3.45 -6.75
CA ALA A 154 -9.26 -3.59 -5.91
C ALA A 154 -8.03 -2.89 -6.50
N GLN A 155 -7.78 -3.05 -7.81
CA GLN A 155 -6.61 -2.45 -8.46
C GLN A 155 -6.71 -0.92 -8.54
N TYR A 156 -7.90 -0.38 -8.77
CA TYR A 156 -8.12 1.06 -8.77
C TYR A 156 -7.93 1.66 -7.38
N ALA A 157 -8.45 1.00 -6.33
CA ALA A 157 -8.22 1.44 -4.96
C ALA A 157 -6.73 1.44 -4.60
N ALA A 158 -5.99 0.38 -4.98
CA ALA A 158 -4.54 0.31 -4.79
C ALA A 158 -3.79 1.39 -5.58
N LEU A 159 -4.21 1.71 -6.82
CA LEU A 159 -3.60 2.78 -7.62
C LEU A 159 -3.82 4.16 -7.00
N VAL A 160 -5.01 4.43 -6.49
CA VAL A 160 -5.27 5.72 -5.80
C VAL A 160 -4.42 5.81 -4.54
N ALA A 161 -4.32 4.75 -3.75
CA ALA A 161 -3.44 4.70 -2.58
C ALA A 161 -1.96 4.91 -2.96
N ALA A 162 -1.50 4.28 -4.05
CA ALA A 162 -0.17 4.52 -4.61
C ALA A 162 0.02 5.98 -5.02
N GLY A 163 -0.99 6.60 -5.63
CA GLY A 163 -0.99 8.01 -6.00
C GLY A 163 -0.78 8.92 -4.80
N ILE A 164 -1.46 8.67 -3.68
CA ILE A 164 -1.27 9.42 -2.43
C ILE A 164 0.17 9.29 -1.94
N GLY A 165 0.71 8.07 -1.88
CA GLY A 165 2.10 7.83 -1.48
C GLY A 165 3.11 8.50 -2.41
N LEU A 166 2.89 8.45 -3.74
CA LEU A 166 3.76 9.06 -4.74
C LEU A 166 3.77 10.59 -4.63
N VAL A 167 2.59 11.22 -4.53
CA VAL A 167 2.48 12.68 -4.37
C VAL A 167 3.22 13.14 -3.11
N THR A 168 3.12 12.38 -2.02
CA THR A 168 3.84 12.68 -0.78
C THR A 168 5.36 12.58 -0.97
N VAL A 169 5.86 11.51 -1.59
CA VAL A 169 7.30 11.35 -1.86
C VAL A 169 7.81 12.48 -2.76
N LEU A 170 7.07 12.82 -3.82
CA LEU A 170 7.41 13.96 -4.69
C LEU A 170 7.41 15.29 -3.92
N GLY A 171 6.47 15.47 -2.98
CA GLY A 171 6.44 16.64 -2.09
C GLY A 171 7.71 16.77 -1.27
N TYR A 172 8.21 15.67 -0.71
CA TYR A 172 9.49 15.66 0.01
C TYR A 172 10.69 15.93 -0.90
N LEU A 173 10.75 15.30 -2.08
CA LEU A 173 11.84 15.47 -3.02
C LEU A 173 11.95 16.91 -3.56
N ASN A 174 10.81 17.58 -3.76
CA ASN A 174 10.77 18.95 -4.27
C ASN A 174 10.62 19.99 -3.15
N SER A 175 10.70 19.59 -1.89
CA SER A 175 10.55 20.48 -0.72
C SER A 175 9.24 21.31 -0.73
N VAL A 176 8.13 20.68 -1.16
CA VAL A 176 6.79 21.29 -1.23
C VAL A 176 5.94 20.81 -0.06
N PRO A 177 5.87 21.54 1.07
CA PRO A 177 5.19 21.09 2.29
C PRO A 177 3.71 20.81 2.09
N SER A 178 3.01 21.55 1.24
CA SER A 178 1.58 21.38 0.97
C SER A 178 1.19 20.00 0.43
N LEU A 179 2.13 19.22 -0.10
CA LEU A 179 1.88 17.87 -0.64
C LEU A 179 1.95 16.77 0.42
N TYR A 180 2.62 17.01 1.56
CA TYR A 180 2.77 16.01 2.63
C TYR A 180 2.28 16.49 3.99
N GLN A 181 1.96 17.79 4.14
CA GLN A 181 1.47 18.39 5.36
C GLN A 181 0.10 19.03 5.11
N ALA A 182 -0.92 18.57 5.80
CA ALA A 182 -2.20 19.26 5.88
C ALA A 182 -2.13 20.18 7.09
N ASP A 183 -2.44 21.48 6.93
CA ASP A 183 -2.17 22.59 7.86
C ASP A 183 -2.50 22.36 9.34
N ALA A 184 -3.43 21.46 9.67
CA ALA A 184 -3.86 21.18 11.04
C ALA A 184 -3.41 19.79 11.57
N PHE A 185 -2.69 18.99 10.77
CA PHE A 185 -2.44 17.57 11.08
C PHE A 185 -0.96 17.24 10.98
N HIS A 186 -0.55 16.15 11.65
CA HIS A 186 0.80 15.61 11.50
C HIS A 186 1.10 15.28 10.03
N PRO A 187 2.28 15.66 9.52
CA PRO A 187 2.67 15.28 8.18
C PRO A 187 2.82 13.77 8.06
N ILE A 188 2.47 13.23 6.90
CA ILE A 188 2.81 11.85 6.59
C ILE A 188 4.33 11.75 6.39
N SER A 189 4.99 10.78 7.00
CA SER A 189 6.44 10.64 6.89
C SER A 189 6.84 10.07 5.53
N ILE A 190 8.07 10.38 5.08
CA ILE A 190 8.60 9.83 3.83
C ILE A 190 8.69 8.30 3.88
N HIS A 191 9.07 7.73 5.02
CA HIS A 191 9.16 6.29 5.22
C HIS A 191 7.78 5.61 5.11
N GLU A 192 6.75 6.23 5.70
CA GLU A 192 5.37 5.78 5.63
C GLU A 192 4.85 5.81 4.18
N SER A 193 5.16 6.87 3.45
CA SER A 193 4.79 7.02 2.04
C SER A 193 5.44 5.95 1.17
N ILE A 194 6.73 5.66 1.40
CA ILE A 194 7.45 4.59 0.70
C ILE A 194 6.82 3.22 1.05
N ALA A 195 6.51 2.97 2.32
CA ALA A 195 5.86 1.72 2.73
C ALA A 195 4.47 1.55 2.10
N LEU A 196 3.68 2.63 1.99
CA LEU A 196 2.39 2.63 1.29
C LEU A 196 2.55 2.32 -0.21
N LEU A 197 3.56 2.91 -0.87
CA LEU A 197 3.87 2.59 -2.27
C LEU A 197 4.25 1.12 -2.47
N LEU A 198 5.11 0.59 -1.60
CA LEU A 198 5.52 -0.81 -1.66
C LEU A 198 4.33 -1.75 -1.41
N LEU A 199 3.44 -1.41 -0.47
CA LEU A 199 2.24 -2.19 -0.19
C LEU A 199 1.26 -2.14 -1.36
N ALA A 200 1.02 -0.97 -1.95
CA ALA A 200 0.19 -0.82 -3.13
C ALA A 200 0.75 -1.61 -4.33
N ALA A 201 2.07 -1.56 -4.56
CA ALA A 201 2.75 -2.35 -5.58
C ALA A 201 2.59 -3.86 -5.31
N ALA A 202 2.71 -4.30 -4.05
CA ALA A 202 2.51 -5.68 -3.66
C ALA A 202 1.07 -6.16 -3.94
N VAL A 203 0.05 -5.33 -3.64
CA VAL A 203 -1.36 -5.63 -3.95
C VAL A 203 -1.59 -5.69 -5.45
N LEU A 204 -1.07 -4.74 -6.22
CA LEU A 204 -1.20 -4.72 -7.68
C LEU A 204 -0.57 -5.95 -8.33
N THR A 205 0.60 -6.38 -7.85
CA THR A 205 1.33 -7.53 -8.39
C THR A 205 0.86 -8.89 -7.85
N ALA A 206 -0.08 -8.90 -6.90
CA ALA A 206 -0.62 -10.14 -6.34
C ALA A 206 -1.42 -10.97 -7.36
N ARG A 207 -2.13 -10.31 -8.30
CA ARG A 207 -2.95 -10.96 -9.34
C ARG A 207 -2.56 -10.45 -10.75
N PRO A 208 -1.35 -10.75 -11.25
CA PRO A 208 -0.82 -10.16 -12.48
C PRO A 208 -1.51 -10.61 -13.76
N GLU A 209 -2.17 -11.77 -13.73
CA GLU A 209 -2.86 -12.36 -14.91
C GLU A 209 -4.18 -11.63 -15.23
N GLN A 210 -4.59 -10.66 -14.41
CA GLN A 210 -5.93 -10.11 -14.41
C GLN A 210 -5.89 -8.59 -14.24
N GLY A 211 -6.87 -7.91 -14.88
CA GLY A 211 -7.07 -6.47 -14.75
C GLY A 211 -5.99 -5.61 -15.42
N ILE A 212 -5.58 -4.52 -14.77
CA ILE A 212 -4.70 -3.49 -15.35
C ILE A 212 -3.32 -4.04 -15.72
N LEU A 213 -2.75 -4.93 -14.92
CA LEU A 213 -1.43 -5.51 -15.20
C LEU A 213 -1.43 -6.37 -16.48
N ARG A 214 -2.54 -6.99 -16.83
CA ARG A 214 -2.67 -7.69 -18.11
C ARG A 214 -2.46 -6.73 -19.29
N VAL A 215 -2.94 -5.48 -19.19
CA VAL A 215 -2.74 -4.46 -20.22
C VAL A 215 -1.27 -4.02 -20.25
N VAL A 216 -0.66 -3.83 -19.07
CA VAL A 216 0.77 -3.43 -18.96
C VAL A 216 1.70 -4.51 -19.52
N ILE A 217 1.35 -5.79 -19.34
CA ILE A 217 2.11 -6.94 -19.84
C ILE A 217 1.89 -7.14 -21.34
N SER A 218 0.78 -6.65 -21.91
CA SER A 218 0.47 -6.83 -23.33
C SER A 218 1.43 -6.02 -24.22
N ASP A 219 1.77 -6.56 -25.38
CA ASP A 219 2.59 -5.88 -26.41
C ASP A 219 1.77 -4.91 -27.28
N THR A 220 0.69 -4.37 -26.74
CA THR A 220 -0.11 -3.34 -27.40
C THR A 220 0.51 -1.94 -27.15
N ALA A 221 0.13 -0.98 -28.00
CA ALA A 221 0.50 0.43 -27.78
C ALA A 221 0.09 0.94 -26.38
N GLY A 222 -1.03 0.44 -25.84
CA GLY A 222 -1.46 0.71 -24.46
C GLY A 222 -0.48 0.17 -23.41
N GLY A 223 0.08 -1.03 -23.61
CA GLY A 223 1.10 -1.61 -22.73
C GLY A 223 2.40 -0.82 -22.74
N PHE A 224 2.83 -0.33 -23.90
CA PHE A 224 4.00 0.54 -24.02
C PHE A 224 3.80 1.87 -23.28
N LEU A 225 2.66 2.54 -23.49
CA LEU A 225 2.31 3.77 -22.78
C LEU A 225 2.21 3.55 -21.25
N ALA A 226 1.58 2.45 -20.82
CA ALA A 226 1.45 2.14 -19.40
C ALA A 226 2.81 1.87 -18.71
N ARG A 227 3.78 1.31 -19.43
CA ARG A 227 5.15 1.10 -18.92
C ARG A 227 5.97 2.39 -18.85
N SER A 228 5.75 3.33 -19.79
CA SER A 228 6.47 4.61 -19.81
C SER A 228 5.86 5.66 -18.88
N ALA A 229 4.56 5.61 -18.62
CA ALA A 229 3.85 6.59 -17.80
C ALA A 229 4.47 6.83 -16.39
N PRO A 230 4.83 5.80 -15.59
CA PRO A 230 5.45 6.02 -14.29
C PRO A 230 6.78 6.78 -14.37
N ALA A 231 7.59 6.50 -15.38
CA ALA A 231 8.87 7.19 -15.58
C ALA A 231 8.65 8.68 -15.90
N VAL A 232 7.67 9.00 -16.72
CA VAL A 232 7.32 10.38 -17.06
C VAL A 232 6.76 11.12 -15.85
N VAL A 233 5.86 10.49 -15.08
CA VAL A 233 5.26 11.09 -13.87
C VAL A 233 6.31 11.43 -12.82
N VAL A 234 7.38 10.64 -12.72
CA VAL A 234 8.48 10.90 -11.77
C VAL A 234 9.49 11.88 -12.37
N ALA A 235 9.86 11.73 -13.64
CA ALA A 235 10.91 12.54 -14.26
C ALA A 235 10.51 14.01 -14.45
N VAL A 236 9.26 14.28 -14.86
CA VAL A 236 8.81 15.66 -15.13
C VAL A 236 8.87 16.56 -13.90
N PRO A 237 8.36 16.20 -12.71
CA PRO A 237 8.50 17.04 -11.54
C PRO A 237 9.95 17.21 -11.07
N MET A 238 10.81 16.20 -11.26
CA MET A 238 12.23 16.27 -10.87
C MET A 238 13.06 17.17 -11.78
N THR A 239 12.63 17.42 -13.01
CA THR A 239 13.33 18.30 -13.94
C THR A 239 12.79 19.73 -13.93
N ALA A 240 11.60 19.94 -13.38
CA ALA A 240 10.93 21.25 -13.33
C ALA A 240 11.14 21.99 -11.98
N GLY A 241 11.67 21.31 -10.96
CA GLY A 241 12.03 21.87 -9.64
C GLY A 241 13.51 22.15 -9.55
#